data_fd692f476f26629dbece51e2fbd69a8c
#
_entry.id   fd692f476f26629dbece51e2fbd69a8c
#
_cell.length_a   1.000
_cell.length_b   1.000
_cell.length_c   1.000
_cell.angle_alpha   90.00
_cell.angle_beta   90.00
_cell.angle_gamma   90.00
#
_symmetry.space_group_name_H-M   'P 1'
#
loop_
_entity.id
_entity.type
_entity.pdbx_description
1 polymer ?
#
loop_
_entity_poly.entity_id
_entity_poly.type
_entity_poly.pdbx_seq_one_letter_code
_entity_poly.pdbx_strand_id
1 'polypeptide(L)'
;KELQVMRNASFSVLRKIGVDTGGANVQFAVNPNNGRQIVIEMNPRVSRSSALASKATGFPIAKIAALLSVGFTLEELENDITKYTPASFEPTIDYIVTKIPRFTFEKFSKTNAELSSCMKSVGEAMAIGRNFAQSFQKALRSLEIGLSGLDEVEIEGYSNTNNVDKNYKAIKKELEKVQPNRILYIAQAIRFKMSVKEIQNITSYDPWFLEQIQKIIDLENEAKKSSLDDKSLLLKLKKSGFSDNAIAKLKDISEEEVTNIRLKNQIKPVYK
;
A
#
# COMPACT_ATOMS: atom_id res chain seq x y z
N LYS A 1 -5.83 18.12 -13.78
CA LYS A 1 -7.07 18.16 -14.57
C LYS A 1 -8.07 17.12 -14.05
N GLU A 2 -7.71 15.83 -13.98
CA GLU A 2 -8.58 14.72 -13.55
C GLU A 2 -9.08 14.88 -12.11
N LEU A 3 -8.19 15.23 -11.18
CA LEU A 3 -8.56 15.51 -9.79
C LEU A 3 -9.65 16.59 -9.68
N GLN A 4 -9.57 17.66 -10.49
CA GLN A 4 -10.58 18.72 -10.48
C GLN A 4 -11.93 18.24 -11.03
N VAL A 5 -11.93 17.35 -12.02
CA VAL A 5 -13.17 16.75 -12.55
C VAL A 5 -13.83 15.87 -11.47
N MET A 6 -13.05 15.03 -10.78
CA MET A 6 -13.55 14.22 -9.65
C MET A 6 -14.10 15.09 -8.52
N ARG A 7 -13.41 16.19 -8.18
CA ARG A 7 -13.84 17.13 -7.16
C ARG A 7 -15.18 17.78 -7.52
N ASN A 8 -15.30 18.28 -8.74
CA ASN A 8 -16.56 18.90 -9.23
C ASN A 8 -17.72 17.87 -9.25
N ALA A 9 -17.45 16.65 -9.71
CA ALA A 9 -18.41 15.56 -9.70
C ALA A 9 -18.84 15.20 -8.26
N SER A 10 -17.90 15.18 -7.29
CA SER A 10 -18.22 14.96 -5.88
C SER A 10 -19.18 16.00 -5.33
N PHE A 11 -18.93 17.28 -5.59
CA PHE A 11 -19.86 18.35 -5.17
C PHE A 11 -21.24 18.20 -5.81
N SER A 12 -21.30 17.83 -7.07
CA SER A 12 -22.59 17.60 -7.76
C SER A 12 -23.36 16.42 -7.15
N VAL A 13 -22.68 15.33 -6.85
CA VAL A 13 -23.26 14.14 -6.20
C VAL A 13 -23.76 14.51 -4.81
N LEU A 14 -22.96 15.17 -3.97
CA LEU A 14 -23.31 15.58 -2.62
C LEU A 14 -24.58 16.44 -2.61
N ARG A 15 -24.63 17.45 -3.47
CA ARG A 15 -25.79 18.35 -3.60
C ARG A 15 -27.04 17.60 -4.07
N LYS A 16 -26.88 16.67 -5.02
CA LYS A 16 -28.01 15.89 -5.56
C LYS A 16 -28.60 14.95 -4.52
N ILE A 17 -27.79 14.40 -3.63
CA ILE A 17 -28.21 13.52 -2.52
C ILE A 17 -28.79 14.34 -1.37
N GLY A 18 -28.46 15.63 -1.25
CA GLY A 18 -28.91 16.52 -0.19
C GLY A 18 -28.06 16.40 1.08
N VAL A 19 -26.74 16.20 0.93
CA VAL A 19 -25.79 16.24 2.04
C VAL A 19 -25.27 17.66 2.20
N ASP A 20 -25.79 18.38 3.18
CA ASP A 20 -25.48 19.81 3.37
C ASP A 20 -24.39 20.04 4.42
N THR A 21 -24.22 19.10 5.37
CA THR A 21 -23.32 19.28 6.51
C THR A 21 -22.53 18.00 6.82
N GLY A 22 -21.47 18.15 7.62
CA GLY A 22 -20.67 17.02 8.11
C GLY A 22 -19.62 16.56 7.13
N GLY A 23 -19.52 15.27 6.93
CA GLY A 23 -18.51 14.67 6.05
C GLY A 23 -19.10 13.58 5.17
N ALA A 24 -18.53 13.41 3.99
CA ALA A 24 -18.91 12.37 3.05
C ALA A 24 -17.68 11.79 2.34
N ASN A 25 -17.87 10.63 1.71
CA ASN A 25 -16.86 9.98 0.89
C ASN A 25 -17.46 9.60 -0.46
N VAL A 26 -16.82 10.00 -1.55
CA VAL A 26 -17.20 9.62 -2.91
C VAL A 26 -16.07 8.81 -3.54
N GLN A 27 -16.39 7.65 -4.08
CA GLN A 27 -15.43 6.75 -4.72
C GLN A 27 -15.62 6.75 -6.22
N PHE A 28 -14.50 6.79 -6.93
CA PHE A 28 -14.44 6.82 -8.39
C PHE A 28 -13.60 5.68 -8.94
N ALA A 29 -13.96 5.23 -10.15
CA ALA A 29 -13.09 4.47 -11.03
C ALA A 29 -12.76 5.32 -12.26
N VAL A 30 -11.51 5.28 -12.70
CA VAL A 30 -11.04 5.98 -13.90
C VAL A 30 -10.49 4.96 -14.88
N ASN A 31 -11.00 4.97 -16.11
CA ASN A 31 -10.47 4.13 -17.17
C ASN A 31 -9.12 4.69 -17.66
N PRO A 32 -8.01 3.98 -17.54
CA PRO A 32 -6.69 4.48 -17.91
C PRO A 32 -6.52 4.74 -19.41
N ASN A 33 -7.32 4.08 -20.27
CA ASN A 33 -7.17 4.21 -21.71
C ASN A 33 -7.83 5.47 -22.30
N ASN A 34 -8.96 5.91 -21.71
CA ASN A 34 -9.75 7.03 -22.25
C ASN A 34 -10.14 8.09 -21.22
N GLY A 35 -9.73 7.94 -19.96
CA GLY A 35 -10.04 8.88 -18.89
C GLY A 35 -11.49 8.91 -18.43
N ARG A 36 -12.35 7.98 -18.90
CA ARG A 36 -13.75 7.89 -18.45
C ARG A 36 -13.81 7.66 -16.95
N GLN A 37 -14.54 8.53 -16.25
CA GLN A 37 -14.77 8.44 -14.82
C GLN A 37 -16.16 7.88 -14.52
N ILE A 38 -16.22 7.00 -13.52
CA ILE A 38 -17.46 6.39 -13.02
C ILE A 38 -17.49 6.58 -11.51
N VAL A 39 -18.62 7.06 -10.97
CA VAL A 39 -18.88 7.05 -9.53
C VAL A 39 -19.23 5.62 -9.14
N ILE A 40 -18.45 5.03 -8.22
CA ILE A 40 -18.69 3.67 -7.69
C ILE A 40 -19.77 3.74 -6.62
N GLU A 41 -19.55 4.59 -5.60
CA GLU A 41 -20.48 4.79 -4.49
C GLU A 41 -20.23 6.13 -3.80
N MET A 42 -21.21 6.56 -3.04
CA MET A 42 -21.11 7.71 -2.15
C MET A 42 -21.61 7.32 -0.76
N ASN A 43 -20.81 7.60 0.26
CA ASN A 43 -21.18 7.40 1.66
C ASN A 43 -21.50 8.77 2.28
N PRO A 44 -22.76 9.09 2.62
CA PRO A 44 -23.17 10.39 3.18
C PRO A 44 -22.84 10.49 4.68
N ARG A 45 -21.65 10.13 5.06
CA ARG A 45 -21.19 10.09 6.44
C ARG A 45 -19.68 10.05 6.52
N VAL A 46 -19.13 10.38 7.68
CA VAL A 46 -17.74 10.03 8.01
C VAL A 46 -17.62 8.50 8.06
N SER A 47 -16.61 7.96 7.40
CA SER A 47 -16.42 6.53 7.20
C SER A 47 -15.04 6.07 7.70
N ARG A 48 -14.77 4.78 7.60
CA ARG A 48 -13.42 4.23 7.84
C ARG A 48 -12.37 4.89 6.94
N SER A 49 -12.71 5.16 5.69
CA SER A 49 -11.84 5.89 4.75
C SER A 49 -11.50 7.30 5.24
N SER A 50 -12.46 8.00 5.87
CA SER A 50 -12.23 9.32 6.47
C SER A 50 -11.28 9.23 7.66
N ALA A 51 -11.43 8.22 8.53
CA ALA A 51 -10.52 7.98 9.65
C ALA A 51 -9.09 7.69 9.15
N LEU A 52 -8.95 6.90 8.10
CA LEU A 52 -7.67 6.62 7.47
C LEU A 52 -7.05 7.89 6.86
N ALA A 53 -7.83 8.69 6.14
CA ALA A 53 -7.39 9.97 5.58
C ALA A 53 -6.95 10.94 6.69
N SER A 54 -7.67 10.99 7.82
CA SER A 54 -7.27 11.79 8.98
C SER A 54 -5.90 11.36 9.53
N LYS A 55 -5.66 10.07 9.67
CA LYS A 55 -4.35 9.53 10.10
C LYS A 55 -3.26 9.82 9.07
N ALA A 56 -3.59 9.72 7.78
CA ALA A 56 -2.64 9.94 6.70
C ALA A 56 -2.21 11.39 6.57
N THR A 57 -3.11 12.33 6.81
CA THR A 57 -2.88 13.78 6.57
C THR A 57 -2.66 14.58 7.86
N GLY A 58 -3.04 14.05 9.01
CA GLY A 58 -3.11 14.80 10.27
C GLY A 58 -4.36 15.69 10.39
N PHE A 59 -5.19 15.80 9.33
CA PHE A 59 -6.39 16.63 9.35
C PHE A 59 -7.55 15.91 10.06
N PRO A 60 -8.13 16.47 11.13
CA PRO A 60 -9.10 15.78 11.98
C PRO A 60 -10.52 15.82 11.38
N ILE A 61 -10.77 15.04 10.32
CA ILE A 61 -12.02 15.06 9.55
C ILE A 61 -13.26 14.89 10.45
N ALA A 62 -13.24 13.98 11.42
CA ALA A 62 -14.39 13.73 12.28
C ALA A 62 -14.71 14.93 13.20
N LYS A 63 -13.68 15.58 13.75
CA LYS A 63 -13.84 16.80 14.57
C LYS A 63 -14.45 17.92 13.73
N ILE A 64 -13.88 18.16 12.56
CA ILE A 64 -14.39 19.21 11.65
C ILE A 64 -15.81 18.90 11.20
N ALA A 65 -16.09 17.67 10.79
CA ALA A 65 -17.44 17.26 10.40
C ALA A 65 -18.48 17.48 11.53
N ALA A 66 -18.12 17.22 12.78
CA ALA A 66 -19.00 17.46 13.93
C ALA A 66 -19.27 18.97 14.11
N LEU A 67 -18.26 19.82 13.97
CA LEU A 67 -18.41 21.27 14.09
C LEU A 67 -19.27 21.84 12.94
N LEU A 68 -19.07 21.36 11.71
CA LEU A 68 -19.92 21.74 10.58
C LEU A 68 -21.40 21.35 10.81
N SER A 69 -21.64 20.21 11.47
CA SER A 69 -23.01 19.76 11.75
C SER A 69 -23.76 20.60 12.78
N VAL A 70 -23.07 21.43 13.55
CA VAL A 70 -23.68 22.37 14.51
C VAL A 70 -23.64 23.82 14.01
N GLY A 71 -23.29 24.04 12.74
CA GLY A 71 -23.45 25.33 12.04
C GLY A 71 -22.19 26.14 11.78
N PHE A 72 -20.99 25.66 12.18
CA PHE A 72 -19.75 26.32 11.80
C PHE A 72 -19.45 26.12 10.31
N THR A 73 -18.73 27.06 9.72
CA THR A 73 -18.19 26.95 8.36
C THR A 73 -16.71 26.60 8.38
N LEU A 74 -16.17 26.12 7.27
CA LEU A 74 -14.74 25.79 7.17
C LEU A 74 -13.83 27.02 7.32
N GLU A 75 -14.31 28.21 6.98
CA GLU A 75 -13.62 29.47 7.11
C GLU A 75 -13.52 29.96 8.56
N GLU A 76 -14.52 29.64 9.37
CA GLU A 76 -14.57 30.01 10.80
C GLU A 76 -13.72 29.09 11.68
N LEU A 77 -13.39 27.90 11.19
CA LEU A 77 -12.62 26.90 11.94
C LEU A 77 -11.13 27.03 11.63
N GLU A 78 -10.32 27.00 12.69
CA GLU A 78 -8.87 26.96 12.57
C GLU A 78 -8.39 25.59 12.07
N ASN A 79 -7.40 25.58 11.19
CA ASN A 79 -6.75 24.36 10.73
C ASN A 79 -5.80 23.82 11.81
N ASP A 80 -6.09 22.64 12.34
CA ASP A 80 -5.33 22.03 13.44
C ASP A 80 -3.85 21.73 13.09
N ILE A 81 -3.52 21.65 11.78
CA ILE A 81 -2.15 21.38 11.31
C ILE A 81 -1.34 22.65 11.23
N THR A 82 -1.84 23.66 10.52
CA THR A 82 -1.10 24.90 10.25
C THR A 82 -1.18 25.90 11.40
N LYS A 83 -2.28 25.90 12.16
CA LYS A 83 -2.58 26.87 13.23
C LYS A 83 -2.77 28.33 12.77
N TYR A 84 -2.71 28.58 11.48
CA TYR A 84 -2.77 29.95 10.91
C TYR A 84 -3.76 30.08 9.75
N THR A 85 -4.13 28.96 9.12
CA THR A 85 -5.05 28.96 8.01
C THR A 85 -6.43 28.46 8.45
N PRO A 86 -7.51 28.77 7.72
CA PRO A 86 -8.82 28.17 7.98
C PRO A 86 -8.83 26.68 7.65
N ALA A 87 -9.81 25.94 8.17
CA ALA A 87 -9.96 24.50 7.91
C ALA A 87 -10.28 24.16 6.44
N SER A 88 -10.65 25.14 5.63
CA SER A 88 -10.81 25.03 4.17
C SER A 88 -9.48 24.83 3.43
N PHE A 89 -8.34 25.12 4.07
CA PHE A 89 -7.02 24.89 3.50
C PHE A 89 -6.70 23.38 3.46
N GLU A 90 -6.52 22.84 2.27
CA GLU A 90 -6.29 21.39 2.08
C GLU A 90 -4.90 20.95 2.58
N PRO A 91 -4.81 19.78 3.23
CA PRO A 91 -3.52 19.22 3.64
C PRO A 91 -2.63 18.93 2.44
N THR A 92 -1.34 19.25 2.58
CA THR A 92 -0.27 18.82 1.66
C THR A 92 0.70 17.94 2.40
N ILE A 93 1.16 16.85 1.76
CA ILE A 93 2.06 15.87 2.36
C ILE A 93 3.30 15.66 1.49
N ASP A 94 4.45 15.44 2.12
CA ASP A 94 5.75 15.16 1.48
C ASP A 94 6.23 13.72 1.71
N TYR A 95 5.31 12.83 2.09
CA TYR A 95 5.56 11.42 2.37
C TYR A 95 4.53 10.53 1.63
N ILE A 96 4.81 9.25 1.57
CA ILE A 96 3.91 8.27 0.94
C ILE A 96 3.17 7.49 2.01
N VAL A 97 1.87 7.33 1.81
CA VAL A 97 1.00 6.49 2.63
C VAL A 97 0.54 5.30 1.80
N THR A 98 0.86 4.11 2.26
CA THR A 98 0.40 2.87 1.65
C THR A 98 -0.66 2.23 2.54
N LYS A 99 -1.78 1.88 1.92
CA LYS A 99 -2.87 1.13 2.54
C LYS A 99 -2.96 -0.25 1.90
N ILE A 100 -3.02 -1.30 2.72
CA ILE A 100 -3.23 -2.68 2.26
C ILE A 100 -4.43 -3.27 3.00
N PRO A 101 -5.42 -3.85 2.29
CA PRO A 101 -6.56 -4.49 2.93
C PRO A 101 -6.14 -5.78 3.65
N ARG A 102 -6.79 -6.07 4.78
CA ARG A 102 -6.66 -7.32 5.54
C ARG A 102 -7.84 -8.24 5.24
N PHE A 103 -7.54 -9.45 4.88
CA PHE A 103 -8.52 -10.53 4.69
C PHE A 103 -8.32 -11.60 5.77
N THR A 104 -9.35 -12.38 6.07
CA THR A 104 -9.32 -13.44 7.09
C THR A 104 -9.83 -14.77 6.56
N PHE A 105 -9.54 -15.06 5.28
CA PHE A 105 -9.96 -16.33 4.65
C PHE A 105 -9.38 -17.54 5.38
N GLU A 106 -8.22 -17.38 6.03
CA GLU A 106 -7.60 -18.42 6.86
C GLU A 106 -8.50 -18.89 8.03
N LYS A 107 -9.46 -18.07 8.47
CA LYS A 107 -10.42 -18.42 9.53
C LYS A 107 -11.68 -19.09 9.00
N PHE A 108 -11.91 -19.07 7.70
CA PHE A 108 -13.13 -19.54 7.04
C PHE A 108 -12.79 -20.45 5.87
N SER A 109 -12.41 -21.69 6.14
CA SER A 109 -11.88 -22.65 5.16
C SER A 109 -12.82 -22.98 3.99
N LYS A 110 -14.13 -22.74 4.13
CA LYS A 110 -15.13 -22.98 3.08
C LYS A 110 -15.42 -21.74 2.22
N THR A 111 -14.75 -20.62 2.47
CA THR A 111 -15.01 -19.36 1.75
C THR A 111 -14.15 -19.27 0.49
N ASN A 112 -14.75 -18.83 -0.61
CA ASN A 112 -13.99 -18.52 -1.81
C ASN A 112 -13.13 -17.27 -1.58
N ALA A 113 -11.82 -17.42 -1.66
CA ALA A 113 -10.83 -16.35 -1.50
C ALA A 113 -10.69 -15.46 -2.74
N GLU A 114 -11.31 -15.80 -3.85
CA GLU A 114 -11.30 -14.98 -5.06
C GLU A 114 -12.02 -13.65 -4.81
N LEU A 115 -11.36 -12.56 -5.15
CA LEU A 115 -11.91 -11.22 -4.99
C LEU A 115 -12.84 -10.87 -6.15
N SER A 116 -13.93 -10.18 -5.83
CA SER A 116 -14.96 -9.78 -6.78
C SER A 116 -15.48 -8.38 -6.43
N SER A 117 -16.63 -7.99 -6.98
CA SER A 117 -17.32 -6.73 -6.63
C SER A 117 -17.84 -6.69 -5.18
N CYS A 118 -17.93 -7.85 -4.50
CA CYS A 118 -18.33 -7.90 -3.09
C CYS A 118 -17.17 -7.53 -2.18
N MET A 119 -17.44 -6.74 -1.12
CA MET A 119 -16.45 -6.44 -0.11
C MET A 119 -16.16 -7.68 0.75
N LYS A 120 -14.90 -8.12 0.76
CA LYS A 120 -14.43 -9.29 1.51
C LYS A 120 -13.35 -8.95 2.55
N SER A 121 -12.81 -7.73 2.51
CA SER A 121 -11.83 -7.29 3.51
C SER A 121 -12.50 -7.02 4.86
N VAL A 122 -11.82 -7.37 5.94
CA VAL A 122 -12.29 -7.16 7.32
C VAL A 122 -11.62 -5.97 8.00
N GLY A 123 -10.54 -5.48 7.42
CA GLY A 123 -9.77 -4.37 7.94
C GLY A 123 -8.72 -3.91 6.93
N GLU A 124 -7.80 -3.09 7.41
CA GLU A 124 -6.73 -2.53 6.60
C GLU A 124 -5.54 -2.14 7.48
N ALA A 125 -4.34 -2.27 6.95
CA ALA A 125 -3.13 -1.70 7.50
C ALA A 125 -2.74 -0.44 6.72
N MET A 126 -2.16 0.54 7.42
CA MET A 126 -1.63 1.75 6.83
C MET A 126 -0.20 1.97 7.31
N ALA A 127 0.68 2.33 6.41
CA ALA A 127 2.05 2.70 6.75
C ALA A 127 2.49 3.96 6.02
N ILE A 128 3.29 4.77 6.70
CA ILE A 128 3.89 6.00 6.19
C ILE A 128 5.37 5.75 5.93
N GLY A 129 5.88 6.25 4.81
CA GLY A 129 7.29 6.16 4.44
C GLY A 129 7.73 7.33 3.57
N ARG A 130 9.04 7.54 3.48
CA ARG A 130 9.63 8.59 2.62
C ARG A 130 9.56 8.25 1.13
N ASN A 131 9.46 6.97 0.82
CA ASN A 131 9.32 6.46 -0.54
C ASN A 131 8.36 5.26 -0.55
N PHE A 132 7.97 4.84 -1.76
CA PHE A 132 7.03 3.74 -1.94
C PHE A 132 7.55 2.44 -1.32
N ALA A 133 8.79 2.05 -1.58
CA ALA A 133 9.36 0.81 -1.08
C ALA A 133 9.27 0.73 0.45
N GLN A 134 9.62 1.83 1.14
CA GLN A 134 9.56 1.90 2.60
C GLN A 134 8.12 1.77 3.12
N SER A 135 7.18 2.55 2.61
CA SER A 135 5.80 2.52 3.07
C SER A 135 5.14 1.19 2.75
N PHE A 136 5.40 0.63 1.56
CA PHE A 136 4.84 -0.64 1.10
C PHE A 136 5.29 -1.82 1.95
N GLN A 137 6.59 -2.00 2.18
CA GLN A 137 7.11 -3.08 3.01
C GLN A 137 6.68 -2.94 4.48
N LYS A 138 6.58 -1.72 5.01
CA LYS A 138 6.02 -1.48 6.34
C LYS A 138 4.54 -1.86 6.41
N ALA A 139 3.75 -1.54 5.38
CA ALA A 139 2.33 -1.88 5.33
C ALA A 139 2.12 -3.41 5.29
N LEU A 140 2.93 -4.15 4.52
CA LEU A 140 2.88 -5.61 4.48
C LEU A 140 3.13 -6.23 5.87
N ARG A 141 4.14 -5.76 6.59
CA ARG A 141 4.42 -6.22 7.97
C ARG A 141 3.27 -5.91 8.92
N SER A 142 2.66 -4.74 8.77
CA SER A 142 1.57 -4.28 9.63
C SER A 142 0.26 -5.06 9.45
N LEU A 143 0.18 -5.95 8.46
CA LEU A 143 -0.93 -6.90 8.33
C LEU A 143 -0.93 -7.98 9.41
N GLU A 144 0.21 -8.23 10.07
CA GLU A 144 0.39 -9.25 11.13
C GLU A 144 -0.02 -10.66 10.69
N ILE A 145 0.38 -11.03 9.46
CA ILE A 145 0.16 -12.36 8.87
C ILE A 145 1.46 -13.14 8.67
N GLY A 146 2.48 -12.80 9.45
CA GLY A 146 3.79 -13.47 9.40
C GLY A 146 4.77 -12.91 8.37
N LEU A 147 4.40 -11.86 7.64
CA LEU A 147 5.29 -11.23 6.65
C LEU A 147 6.33 -10.33 7.32
N SER A 148 7.56 -10.40 6.88
CA SER A 148 8.66 -9.50 7.27
C SER A 148 8.86 -8.31 6.30
N GLY A 149 8.13 -8.31 5.22
CA GLY A 149 8.13 -7.35 4.11
C GLY A 149 7.54 -7.99 2.87
N LEU A 150 8.17 -7.80 1.72
CA LEU A 150 7.81 -8.44 0.47
C LEU A 150 8.45 -9.83 0.39
N ASP A 151 8.02 -10.73 1.26
CA ASP A 151 8.59 -12.07 1.43
C ASP A 151 8.37 -12.96 0.20
N GLU A 152 9.23 -13.96 0.05
CA GLU A 152 9.00 -15.06 -0.89
C GLU A 152 7.80 -15.89 -0.43
N VAL A 153 7.06 -16.42 -1.38
CA VAL A 153 5.85 -17.23 -1.11
C VAL A 153 5.93 -18.55 -1.86
N GLU A 154 5.42 -19.58 -1.23
CA GLU A 154 5.26 -20.88 -1.88
C GLU A 154 4.13 -20.82 -2.92
N ILE A 155 4.37 -21.43 -4.07
CA ILE A 155 3.40 -21.57 -5.16
C ILE A 155 3.22 -23.05 -5.47
N GLU A 156 1.98 -23.51 -5.46
CA GLU A 156 1.66 -24.90 -5.80
C GLU A 156 2.17 -25.26 -7.20
N GLY A 157 2.97 -26.30 -7.30
CA GLY A 157 3.59 -26.74 -8.55
C GLY A 157 4.87 -26.00 -8.94
N TYR A 158 5.26 -24.96 -8.21
CA TYR A 158 6.59 -24.36 -8.31
C TYR A 158 7.60 -25.24 -7.55
N SER A 159 8.73 -25.49 -8.14
CA SER A 159 9.84 -26.21 -7.51
C SER A 159 11.17 -25.55 -7.86
N ASN A 160 12.13 -25.65 -6.95
CA ASN A 160 13.50 -25.19 -7.20
C ASN A 160 14.26 -26.07 -8.21
N THR A 161 13.59 -27.07 -8.81
CA THR A 161 14.14 -27.86 -9.92
C THR A 161 14.13 -27.03 -11.18
N ASN A 162 15.11 -27.25 -12.09
CA ASN A 162 15.32 -26.48 -13.31
C ASN A 162 14.20 -26.60 -14.40
N ASN A 163 12.97 -26.93 -14.00
CA ASN A 163 11.86 -26.97 -14.96
C ASN A 163 11.22 -25.58 -15.11
N VAL A 164 11.85 -24.76 -15.95
CA VAL A 164 11.44 -23.37 -16.21
C VAL A 164 9.99 -23.28 -16.68
N ASP A 165 9.58 -24.14 -17.60
CA ASP A 165 8.22 -24.12 -18.18
C ASP A 165 7.14 -24.46 -17.13
N LYS A 166 7.41 -25.44 -16.25
CA LYS A 166 6.51 -25.80 -15.16
C LYS A 166 6.36 -24.65 -14.17
N ASN A 167 7.46 -24.06 -13.76
CA ASN A 167 7.49 -22.94 -12.83
C ASN A 167 6.78 -21.71 -13.41
N TYR A 168 7.02 -21.40 -14.68
CA TYR A 168 6.33 -20.33 -15.39
C TYR A 168 4.80 -20.52 -15.37
N LYS A 169 4.33 -21.73 -15.72
CA LYS A 169 2.90 -22.05 -15.71
C LYS A 169 2.28 -21.93 -14.31
N ALA A 170 2.99 -22.39 -13.28
CA ALA A 170 2.54 -22.28 -11.89
C ALA A 170 2.38 -20.82 -11.46
N ILE A 171 3.39 -20.00 -11.72
CA ILE A 171 3.34 -18.55 -11.38
C ILE A 171 2.23 -17.86 -12.16
N LYS A 172 2.12 -18.10 -13.47
CA LYS A 172 1.10 -17.49 -14.33
C LYS A 172 -0.32 -17.81 -13.82
N LYS A 173 -0.59 -19.07 -13.46
CA LYS A 173 -1.87 -19.51 -12.88
C LYS A 173 -2.25 -18.69 -11.64
N GLU A 174 -1.29 -18.38 -10.77
CA GLU A 174 -1.56 -17.56 -9.57
C GLU A 174 -1.73 -16.07 -9.90
N LEU A 175 -1.03 -15.55 -10.91
CA LEU A 175 -1.18 -14.17 -11.37
C LEU A 175 -2.54 -13.91 -12.03
N GLU A 176 -3.12 -14.91 -12.71
CA GLU A 176 -4.44 -14.81 -13.35
C GLU A 176 -5.57 -14.70 -12.33
N LYS A 177 -5.41 -15.25 -11.12
CA LYS A 177 -6.40 -15.18 -10.06
C LYS A 177 -6.45 -13.81 -9.42
N VAL A 178 -7.64 -13.27 -9.22
CA VAL A 178 -7.85 -12.04 -8.44
C VAL A 178 -7.99 -12.41 -6.98
N GLN A 179 -6.89 -12.37 -6.22
CA GLN A 179 -6.81 -12.89 -4.86
C GLN A 179 -5.98 -11.98 -3.93
N PRO A 180 -6.12 -12.09 -2.59
CA PRO A 180 -5.43 -11.25 -1.61
C PRO A 180 -3.90 -11.22 -1.74
N ASN A 181 -3.31 -12.38 -2.03
CA ASN A 181 -1.86 -12.56 -2.10
C ASN A 181 -1.26 -12.26 -3.47
N ARG A 182 -2.05 -11.77 -4.43
CA ARG A 182 -1.62 -11.51 -5.81
C ARG A 182 -0.36 -10.66 -5.89
N ILE A 183 -0.22 -9.67 -4.97
CA ILE A 183 0.96 -8.80 -4.91
C ILE A 183 2.26 -9.55 -4.58
N LEU A 184 2.18 -10.60 -3.75
CA LEU A 184 3.30 -11.47 -3.41
C LEU A 184 3.66 -12.38 -4.59
N TYR A 185 2.67 -12.86 -5.34
CA TYR A 185 2.89 -13.64 -6.57
C TYR A 185 3.49 -12.78 -7.68
N ILE A 186 3.15 -11.48 -7.76
CA ILE A 186 3.81 -10.52 -8.65
C ILE A 186 5.30 -10.41 -8.29
N ALA A 187 5.64 -10.28 -7.02
CA ALA A 187 7.04 -10.25 -6.57
C ALA A 187 7.76 -11.56 -6.93
N GLN A 188 7.11 -12.70 -6.77
CA GLN A 188 7.68 -13.99 -7.14
C GLN A 188 7.90 -14.13 -8.65
N ALA A 189 6.97 -13.61 -9.47
CA ALA A 189 7.13 -13.56 -10.93
C ALA A 189 8.35 -12.70 -11.33
N ILE A 190 8.56 -11.58 -10.67
CA ILE A 190 9.72 -10.72 -10.91
C ILE A 190 11.02 -11.43 -10.48
N ARG A 191 11.04 -12.14 -9.34
CA ARG A 191 12.19 -12.98 -8.93
C ARG A 191 12.47 -14.06 -9.97
N PHE A 192 11.44 -14.62 -10.58
CA PHE A 192 11.53 -15.59 -11.68
C PHE A 192 11.93 -14.96 -13.03
N LYS A 193 12.14 -13.64 -13.10
CA LYS A 193 12.55 -12.89 -14.30
C LYS A 193 11.45 -12.73 -15.37
N MET A 194 10.19 -12.85 -15.01
CA MET A 194 9.11 -12.42 -15.90
C MET A 194 9.18 -10.90 -16.10
N SER A 195 8.95 -10.45 -17.33
CA SER A 195 9.03 -9.01 -17.64
C SER A 195 7.85 -8.23 -17.07
N VAL A 196 8.07 -6.96 -16.75
CA VAL A 196 7.00 -6.03 -16.29
C VAL A 196 5.83 -6.01 -17.26
N LYS A 197 6.11 -5.97 -18.57
CA LYS A 197 5.07 -5.96 -19.60
C LYS A 197 4.22 -7.24 -19.60
N GLU A 198 4.84 -8.37 -19.38
CA GLU A 198 4.16 -9.68 -19.32
C GLU A 198 3.27 -9.76 -18.08
N ILE A 199 3.79 -9.37 -16.91
CA ILE A 199 3.03 -9.30 -15.66
C ILE A 199 1.86 -8.32 -15.79
N GLN A 200 2.08 -7.16 -16.41
CA GLN A 200 1.02 -6.19 -16.69
C GLN A 200 -0.09 -6.79 -17.54
N ASN A 201 0.26 -7.49 -18.63
CA ASN A 201 -0.72 -8.11 -19.53
C ASN A 201 -1.61 -9.13 -18.80
N ILE A 202 -1.06 -9.86 -17.82
CA ILE A 202 -1.80 -10.85 -17.03
C ILE A 202 -2.63 -10.19 -15.92
N THR A 203 -2.05 -9.22 -15.23
CA THR A 203 -2.61 -8.71 -13.97
C THR A 203 -3.37 -7.40 -14.11
N SER A 204 -3.13 -6.66 -15.19
CA SER A 204 -3.59 -5.28 -15.43
C SER A 204 -3.09 -4.28 -14.37
N TYR A 205 -2.05 -4.62 -13.59
CA TYR A 205 -1.42 -3.65 -12.70
C TYR A 205 -0.71 -2.57 -13.51
N ASP A 206 -0.79 -1.32 -13.02
CA ASP A 206 -0.08 -0.22 -13.64
C ASP A 206 1.44 -0.47 -13.60
N PRO A 207 2.16 -0.28 -14.73
CA PRO A 207 3.60 -0.54 -14.83
C PRO A 207 4.43 0.13 -13.75
N TRP A 208 4.03 1.35 -13.33
CA TRP A 208 4.75 2.08 -12.29
C TRP A 208 4.86 1.29 -10.98
N PHE A 209 3.77 0.63 -10.55
CA PHE A 209 3.80 -0.20 -9.34
C PHE A 209 4.69 -1.43 -9.53
N LEU A 210 4.63 -2.07 -10.70
CA LEU A 210 5.45 -3.23 -11.03
C LEU A 210 6.94 -2.86 -11.01
N GLU A 211 7.29 -1.71 -11.56
CA GLU A 211 8.65 -1.17 -11.53
C GLU A 211 9.14 -0.84 -10.11
N GLN A 212 8.25 -0.35 -9.24
CA GLN A 212 8.63 -0.13 -7.83
C GLN A 212 8.90 -1.46 -7.10
N ILE A 213 8.12 -2.49 -7.38
CA ILE A 213 8.35 -3.84 -6.84
C ILE A 213 9.65 -4.40 -7.41
N GLN A 214 9.92 -4.22 -8.71
CA GLN A 214 11.18 -4.62 -9.34
C GLN A 214 12.38 -4.01 -8.62
N LYS A 215 12.36 -2.72 -8.28
CA LYS A 215 13.44 -2.04 -7.53
C LYS A 215 13.68 -2.66 -6.15
N ILE A 216 12.60 -3.12 -5.48
CA ILE A 216 12.74 -3.83 -4.19
C ILE A 216 13.46 -5.17 -4.41
N ILE A 217 13.05 -5.93 -5.44
CA ILE A 217 13.66 -7.23 -5.77
C ILE A 217 15.12 -7.07 -6.27
N ASP A 218 15.43 -6.02 -7.01
CA ASP A 218 16.80 -5.73 -7.43
C ASP A 218 17.70 -5.45 -6.22
N LEU A 219 17.19 -4.71 -5.24
CA LEU A 219 17.90 -4.43 -3.99
C LEU A 219 18.05 -5.69 -3.11
N GLU A 220 17.05 -6.57 -3.12
CA GLU A 220 17.13 -7.90 -2.50
C GLU A 220 18.26 -8.74 -3.13
N ASN A 221 18.35 -8.76 -4.46
CA ASN A 221 19.39 -9.46 -5.19
C ASN A 221 20.80 -8.86 -4.95
N GLU A 222 20.89 -7.54 -4.82
CA GLU A 222 22.14 -6.84 -4.43
C GLU A 222 22.55 -7.27 -3.01
N ALA A 223 21.60 -7.29 -2.07
CA ALA A 223 21.85 -7.72 -0.69
C ALA A 223 22.31 -9.17 -0.59
N LYS A 224 21.70 -10.09 -1.35
CA LYS A 224 22.10 -11.52 -1.36
C LYS A 224 23.57 -11.70 -1.76
N LYS A 225 24.10 -10.86 -2.66
CA LYS A 225 25.47 -10.97 -3.22
C LYS A 225 26.54 -10.21 -2.44
N SER A 226 26.18 -9.21 -1.66
CA SER A 226 27.11 -8.28 -1.01
C SER A 226 27.23 -8.54 0.48
N SER A 227 28.33 -8.11 1.13
CA SER A 227 28.48 -8.17 2.59
C SER A 227 27.57 -7.16 3.29
N LEU A 228 27.04 -7.50 4.48
CA LEU A 228 26.35 -6.56 5.35
C LEU A 228 27.27 -5.60 6.10
N ASP A 229 28.60 -5.82 6.05
CA ASP A 229 29.59 -4.86 6.57
C ASP A 229 29.64 -3.57 5.73
N ASP A 230 29.12 -3.62 4.50
CA ASP A 230 28.91 -2.40 3.71
C ASP A 230 27.80 -1.55 4.32
N LYS A 231 28.22 -0.54 5.08
CA LYS A 231 27.32 0.43 5.73
C LYS A 231 26.39 1.12 4.73
N SER A 232 26.86 1.41 3.52
CA SER A 232 26.09 2.09 2.48
C SER A 232 24.91 1.22 2.03
N LEU A 233 25.20 -0.04 1.73
CA LEU A 233 24.17 -1.01 1.35
C LEU A 233 23.17 -1.23 2.48
N LEU A 234 23.64 -1.45 3.72
CA LEU A 234 22.77 -1.66 4.86
C LEU A 234 21.84 -0.46 5.11
N LEU A 235 22.37 0.77 4.99
CA LEU A 235 21.57 1.98 5.08
C LEU A 235 20.53 2.08 3.93
N LYS A 236 20.91 1.71 2.71
CA LYS A 236 20.03 1.67 1.54
C LYS A 236 18.88 0.68 1.74
N LEU A 237 19.15 -0.52 2.26
CA LEU A 237 18.15 -1.51 2.63
C LEU A 237 17.17 -0.96 3.67
N LYS A 238 17.68 -0.37 4.74
CA LYS A 238 16.85 0.21 5.81
C LYS A 238 15.98 1.36 5.30
N LYS A 239 16.51 2.25 4.47
CA LYS A 239 15.76 3.35 3.82
C LYS A 239 14.69 2.83 2.85
N SER A 240 14.88 1.65 2.29
CA SER A 240 13.91 0.98 1.41
C SER A 240 12.89 0.12 2.18
N GLY A 241 12.93 0.11 3.51
CA GLY A 241 11.93 -0.53 4.36
C GLY A 241 12.18 -1.99 4.71
N PHE A 242 13.35 -2.57 4.39
CA PHE A 242 13.70 -3.92 4.82
C PHE A 242 13.81 -3.98 6.36
N SER A 243 13.10 -4.91 6.98
CA SER A 243 13.24 -5.20 8.41
C SER A 243 14.55 -5.95 8.68
N ASP A 244 14.99 -5.95 9.94
CA ASP A 244 16.15 -6.77 10.31
C ASP A 244 15.85 -8.25 10.05
N ASN A 245 14.62 -8.70 10.31
CA ASN A 245 14.15 -10.05 10.00
C ASN A 245 14.16 -10.36 8.47
N ALA A 246 13.72 -9.42 7.61
CA ALA A 246 13.78 -9.63 6.17
C ALA A 246 15.24 -9.76 5.69
N ILE A 247 16.15 -8.92 6.20
CA ILE A 247 17.56 -8.99 5.87
C ILE A 247 18.19 -10.31 6.37
N ALA A 248 17.82 -10.75 7.57
CA ALA A 248 18.25 -12.00 8.16
C ALA A 248 17.90 -13.21 7.27
N LYS A 249 16.66 -13.28 6.80
CA LYS A 249 16.21 -14.30 5.84
C LYS A 249 17.00 -14.29 4.53
N LEU A 250 17.32 -13.10 3.99
CA LEU A 250 18.09 -12.96 2.74
C LEU A 250 19.54 -13.42 2.87
N LYS A 251 20.09 -13.34 4.08
CA LYS A 251 21.50 -13.63 4.39
C LYS A 251 21.71 -14.95 5.10
N ASP A 252 20.64 -15.66 5.42
CA ASP A 252 20.65 -16.90 6.20
C ASP A 252 21.40 -16.76 7.54
N ILE A 253 21.10 -15.68 8.26
CA ILE A 253 21.64 -15.36 9.58
C ILE A 253 20.51 -15.01 10.54
N SER A 254 20.80 -14.83 11.82
CA SER A 254 19.79 -14.42 12.80
C SER A 254 19.43 -12.94 12.70
N GLU A 255 18.21 -12.58 13.11
CA GLU A 255 17.79 -11.17 13.19
C GLU A 255 18.64 -10.38 14.18
N GLU A 256 19.09 -11.04 15.27
CA GLU A 256 19.98 -10.45 16.27
C GLU A 256 21.33 -10.05 15.66
N GLU A 257 21.91 -10.89 14.82
CA GLU A 257 23.17 -10.57 14.11
C GLU A 257 23.01 -9.35 13.21
N VAL A 258 21.90 -9.26 12.43
CA VAL A 258 21.60 -8.08 11.61
C VAL A 258 21.46 -6.84 12.48
N THR A 259 20.76 -6.96 13.61
CA THR A 259 20.60 -5.84 14.55
C THR A 259 21.94 -5.37 15.11
N ASN A 260 22.83 -6.30 15.50
CA ASN A 260 24.15 -5.98 15.99
C ASN A 260 25.03 -5.29 14.95
N ILE A 261 25.04 -5.79 13.70
CA ILE A 261 25.75 -5.15 12.58
C ILE A 261 25.23 -3.73 12.35
N ARG A 262 23.90 -3.56 12.35
CA ARG A 262 23.24 -2.27 12.17
C ARG A 262 23.62 -1.27 13.27
N LEU A 263 23.60 -1.69 14.52
CA LEU A 263 23.96 -0.84 15.67
C LEU A 263 25.44 -0.46 15.66
N LYS A 264 26.34 -1.41 15.33
CA LYS A 264 27.78 -1.18 15.15
C LYS A 264 28.02 -0.10 14.09
N ASN A 265 27.25 -0.11 13.00
CA ASN A 265 27.31 0.91 11.94
C ASN A 265 26.58 2.21 12.28
N GLN A 266 26.04 2.37 13.50
CA GLN A 266 25.29 3.53 13.95
C GLN A 266 24.03 3.83 13.11
N ILE A 267 23.45 2.81 12.49
CA ILE A 267 22.20 2.95 11.74
C ILE A 267 21.03 2.74 12.72
N LYS A 268 20.38 3.85 13.10
CA LYS A 268 19.26 3.87 14.04
C LYS A 268 18.02 4.45 13.37
N PRO A 269 16.79 4.06 13.78
CA PRO A 269 15.59 4.73 13.33
C PRO A 269 15.59 6.19 13.79
N VAL A 270 15.08 7.06 12.94
CA VAL A 270 14.88 8.47 13.22
C VAL A 270 13.40 8.77 13.11
N TYR A 271 12.81 9.32 14.17
CA TYR A 271 11.43 9.79 14.22
C TYR A 271 11.42 11.30 14.00
N LYS A 272 10.53 11.75 13.11
CA LYS A 272 10.32 13.18 12.80
C LYS A 272 8.84 13.52 12.97
#